data_16bb94c8c8b0b3100d1dd8be1705f8c2
#
_entry.id   16bb94c8c8b0b3100d1dd8be1705f8c2
#
_cell.length_a   1.000
_cell.length_b   1.000
_cell.length_c   1.000
_cell.angle_alpha   90.00
_cell.angle_beta   90.00
_cell.angle_gamma   90.00
#
_symmetry.space_group_name_H-M   'P 1'
#
loop_
_entity.id
_entity.type
_entity.pdbx_description
1 polymer ?
#
loop_
_entity_poly.entity_id
_entity_poly.type
_entity_poly.pdbx_seq_one_letter_code
_entity_poly.pdbx_strand_id
1 'polypeptide(L)'
;GLIRWRLKWLKQYQAKLASEVGQLRNDSQLHTPKAILIDLIRALPVCLIILAVGLILLTMQLNVSDLLWAFSKKLALFWLVFGLCWKVLEKDGVAVRHFNMPEKLTSHWRRQIVRISLALLPLHFWSVVSELSPLHLMDDVLGQLVILLNLLLIAILMWPMCRDSWRDKESHNIRLATVTVLAIIPLALMVLTATGYFYTTLRLSGRWIETVYLVIVWNLLYQTVLRGLSVAARRIAYRRAIARRQHQVKEGAEGAEPQEEPTIALEQVNQQTLRITMLVMVALFGVMFWAIWSDLITVFAYLDSVTLWQYSGTEAGATVMKSVTMGSLLFALVSSMVAWALIRNLPGLLEVLVLSRLNLRQGASYAITTILNYVIIIVGAMTVFGSLGVSWDKLQWLAAALSVGLGFGLQEIFGNFVSGLIILFERPVRIGDTVTIGTFSGTVSKIRIRATTITDFDRKEVIIPNKAFVTERLINWSLSDTVTRVVDTRGANGDQPRLAAGSRIDLWAIGGAVVGKKKLTDEVLKFLRTAGPTLSAFNAWVLLKGLETLKIRIEAQSA
;
A
#
# COMPACT_ATOMS: atom_id res chain seq x y z
N GLY A 1 -2.98 -45.23 -27.62
CA GLY A 1 -1.85 -44.78 -28.45
C GLY A 1 -1.65 -43.29 -28.38
N LEU A 2 -2.59 -42.49 -28.86
CA LEU A 2 -2.51 -41.02 -29.02
C LEU A 2 -2.30 -40.23 -27.71
N ILE A 3 -3.01 -40.59 -26.64
CA ILE A 3 -2.86 -39.94 -25.31
C ILE A 3 -1.46 -40.20 -24.75
N ARG A 4 -0.93 -41.42 -24.83
CA ARG A 4 0.42 -41.74 -24.37
C ARG A 4 1.49 -41.00 -25.15
N TRP A 5 1.31 -40.84 -26.48
CA TRP A 5 2.23 -40.10 -27.34
C TRP A 5 2.25 -38.61 -27.01
N ARG A 6 1.08 -38.00 -26.84
CA ARG A 6 0.95 -36.58 -26.40
C ARG A 6 1.57 -36.33 -25.02
N LEU A 7 1.38 -37.25 -24.09
CA LEU A 7 1.98 -37.16 -22.76
C LEU A 7 3.52 -37.26 -22.78
N LYS A 8 4.09 -38.09 -23.67
CA LYS A 8 5.55 -38.17 -23.89
C LYS A 8 6.08 -36.86 -24.48
N TRP A 9 5.41 -36.29 -25.47
CA TRP A 9 5.79 -34.98 -26.04
C TRP A 9 5.76 -33.86 -25.00
N LEU A 10 4.73 -33.80 -24.18
CA LEU A 10 4.64 -32.83 -23.07
C LEU A 10 5.80 -32.96 -22.08
N LYS A 11 6.21 -34.19 -21.76
CA LYS A 11 7.36 -34.43 -20.88
C LYS A 11 8.68 -33.98 -21.53
N GLN A 12 8.86 -34.20 -22.80
CA GLN A 12 10.04 -33.72 -23.54
C GLN A 12 10.08 -32.19 -23.60
N TYR A 13 8.93 -31.54 -23.82
CA TYR A 13 8.85 -30.08 -23.80
C TYR A 13 9.14 -29.50 -22.40
N GLN A 14 8.65 -30.15 -21.33
CA GLN A 14 8.96 -29.78 -19.96
C GLN A 14 10.47 -29.93 -19.67
N ALA A 15 11.13 -30.99 -20.16
CA ALA A 15 12.58 -31.16 -20.01
C ALA A 15 13.37 -30.05 -20.72
N LYS A 16 12.89 -29.60 -21.90
CA LYS A 16 13.47 -28.45 -22.59
C LYS A 16 13.33 -27.17 -21.79
N LEU A 17 12.15 -26.87 -21.25
CA LEU A 17 11.96 -25.72 -20.36
C LEU A 17 12.88 -25.79 -19.13
N ALA A 18 13.05 -26.98 -18.56
CA ALA A 18 13.92 -27.21 -17.39
C ALA A 18 15.41 -26.97 -17.72
N SER A 19 15.87 -27.27 -18.93
CA SER A 19 17.27 -27.02 -19.33
C SER A 19 17.58 -25.53 -19.55
N GLU A 20 16.57 -24.71 -19.87
CA GLU A 20 16.71 -23.26 -20.04
C GLU A 20 16.68 -22.49 -18.70
N VAL A 21 16.26 -23.15 -17.61
CA VAL A 21 16.20 -22.58 -16.24
C VAL A 21 17.59 -22.25 -15.73
N GLY A 22 17.76 -21.04 -15.18
CA GLY A 22 19.04 -20.56 -14.65
C GLY A 22 20.01 -20.01 -15.69
N GLN A 23 19.72 -20.13 -16.98
CA GLN A 23 20.52 -19.51 -18.04
C GLN A 23 20.15 -18.02 -18.18
N LEU A 24 21.07 -17.10 -17.89
CA LEU A 24 20.83 -15.65 -17.90
C LEU A 24 20.18 -15.12 -19.19
N ARG A 25 20.47 -15.74 -20.34
CA ARG A 25 19.97 -15.32 -21.66
C ARG A 25 18.59 -15.90 -22.00
N ASN A 26 18.33 -17.15 -21.63
CA ASN A 26 17.17 -17.93 -22.09
C ASN A 26 16.08 -18.08 -21.02
N ASP A 27 16.41 -17.94 -19.71
CA ASP A 27 15.42 -18.11 -18.64
C ASP A 27 14.30 -17.08 -18.72
N SER A 28 13.04 -17.53 -18.59
CA SER A 28 11.84 -16.68 -18.67
C SER A 28 10.97 -16.86 -17.44
N GLN A 29 10.32 -15.75 -17.02
CA GLN A 29 9.28 -15.77 -15.96
C GLN A 29 8.16 -16.76 -16.26
N LEU A 30 7.86 -17.00 -17.54
CA LEU A 30 6.79 -17.89 -17.99
C LEU A 30 7.19 -19.39 -18.02
N HIS A 31 8.47 -19.74 -17.82
CA HIS A 31 8.89 -21.16 -17.85
C HIS A 31 8.24 -21.96 -16.72
N THR A 32 8.17 -21.41 -15.50
CA THR A 32 7.54 -22.10 -14.37
C THR A 32 6.03 -22.23 -14.51
N PRO A 33 5.24 -21.19 -14.84
CA PRO A 33 3.82 -21.33 -15.11
C PRO A 33 3.51 -22.35 -16.22
N LYS A 34 4.29 -22.33 -17.31
CA LYS A 34 4.15 -23.32 -18.40
C LYS A 34 4.44 -24.74 -17.92
N ALA A 35 5.49 -24.94 -17.14
CA ALA A 35 5.84 -26.26 -16.62
C ALA A 35 4.75 -26.79 -15.65
N ILE A 36 4.20 -25.95 -14.80
CA ILE A 36 3.08 -26.30 -13.90
C ILE A 36 1.81 -26.61 -14.71
N LEU A 37 1.51 -25.83 -15.74
CA LEU A 37 0.38 -26.10 -16.64
C LEU A 37 0.52 -27.46 -17.33
N ILE A 38 1.73 -27.83 -17.75
CA ILE A 38 2.00 -29.15 -18.31
C ILE A 38 1.73 -30.25 -17.30
N ASP A 39 2.18 -30.07 -16.03
CA ASP A 39 1.93 -31.06 -14.97
C ASP A 39 0.44 -31.16 -14.64
N LEU A 40 -0.29 -30.05 -14.67
CA LEU A 40 -1.75 -30.03 -14.54
C LEU A 40 -2.43 -30.80 -15.66
N ILE A 41 -2.05 -30.56 -16.92
CA ILE A 41 -2.57 -31.29 -18.09
C ILE A 41 -2.26 -32.78 -17.97
N ARG A 42 -1.10 -33.18 -17.45
CA ARG A 42 -0.72 -34.58 -17.21
C ARG A 42 -1.52 -35.24 -16.07
N ALA A 43 -2.12 -34.48 -15.16
CA ALA A 43 -2.98 -34.97 -14.09
C ALA A 43 -4.46 -35.12 -14.53
N LEU A 44 -4.91 -34.31 -15.49
CA LEU A 44 -6.31 -34.25 -15.96
C LEU A 44 -6.91 -35.57 -16.48
N PRO A 45 -6.22 -36.46 -17.22
CA PRO A 45 -6.85 -37.66 -17.76
C PRO A 45 -7.51 -38.57 -16.73
N VAL A 46 -6.89 -38.71 -15.55
CA VAL A 46 -7.46 -39.53 -14.46
C VAL A 46 -8.68 -38.83 -13.84
N CYS A 47 -8.64 -37.51 -13.68
CA CYS A 47 -9.77 -36.73 -13.20
C CYS A 47 -10.98 -36.88 -14.13
N LEU A 48 -10.76 -36.82 -15.44
CA LEU A 48 -11.81 -36.98 -16.44
C LEU A 48 -12.41 -38.41 -16.41
N ILE A 49 -11.58 -39.43 -16.20
CA ILE A 49 -12.06 -40.81 -16.06
C ILE A 49 -12.91 -40.94 -14.80
N ILE A 50 -12.49 -40.39 -13.66
CA ILE A 50 -13.27 -40.40 -12.40
C ILE A 50 -14.63 -39.72 -12.59
N LEU A 51 -14.65 -38.55 -13.24
CA LEU A 51 -15.89 -37.84 -13.53
C LEU A 51 -16.79 -38.60 -14.51
N ALA A 52 -16.21 -39.22 -15.55
CA ALA A 52 -16.97 -40.01 -16.50
C ALA A 52 -17.62 -41.25 -15.84
N VAL A 53 -16.86 -41.96 -14.97
CA VAL A 53 -17.39 -43.07 -14.19
C VAL A 53 -18.51 -42.60 -13.24
N GLY A 54 -18.31 -41.48 -12.56
CA GLY A 54 -19.33 -40.89 -11.68
C GLY A 54 -20.60 -40.51 -12.45
N LEU A 55 -20.46 -39.97 -13.67
CA LEU A 55 -21.59 -39.62 -14.52
C LEU A 55 -22.35 -40.88 -15.02
N ILE A 56 -21.65 -41.95 -15.36
CA ILE A 56 -22.26 -43.23 -15.74
C ILE A 56 -23.06 -43.78 -14.53
N LEU A 57 -22.46 -43.77 -13.33
CA LEU A 57 -23.14 -44.24 -12.12
C LEU A 57 -24.37 -43.39 -11.77
N LEU A 58 -24.35 -42.09 -12.06
CA LEU A 58 -25.54 -41.21 -11.91
C LEU A 58 -26.67 -41.63 -12.86
N THR A 59 -26.34 -41.96 -14.11
CA THR A 59 -27.35 -42.37 -15.12
C THR A 59 -27.97 -43.75 -14.83
N MET A 60 -27.34 -44.56 -13.97
CA MET A 60 -27.88 -45.88 -13.58
C MET A 60 -29.04 -45.78 -12.56
N GLN A 61 -29.34 -44.58 -12.04
CA GLN A 61 -30.46 -44.31 -11.13
C GLN A 61 -30.54 -45.27 -9.91
N LEU A 62 -29.37 -45.66 -9.38
CA LEU A 62 -29.28 -46.45 -8.16
C LEU A 62 -29.68 -45.60 -6.94
N ASN A 63 -30.12 -46.19 -5.84
CA ASN A 63 -30.46 -45.47 -4.60
C ASN A 63 -29.33 -44.62 -4.04
N VAL A 64 -28.09 -44.87 -4.46
CA VAL A 64 -26.87 -44.15 -4.01
C VAL A 64 -26.20 -43.35 -5.13
N SER A 65 -26.87 -43.18 -6.27
CA SER A 65 -26.26 -42.52 -7.46
C SER A 65 -25.83 -41.10 -7.19
N ASP A 66 -26.62 -40.31 -6.44
CA ASP A 66 -26.27 -38.92 -6.08
C ASP A 66 -25.07 -38.86 -5.16
N LEU A 67 -24.95 -39.79 -4.21
CA LEU A 67 -23.80 -39.91 -3.33
C LEU A 67 -22.53 -40.25 -4.14
N LEU A 68 -22.63 -41.24 -5.04
CA LEU A 68 -21.49 -41.64 -5.88
C LEU A 68 -21.07 -40.52 -6.83
N TRP A 69 -21.99 -39.76 -7.37
CA TRP A 69 -21.69 -38.59 -8.19
C TRP A 69 -21.01 -37.47 -7.38
N ALA A 70 -21.53 -37.13 -6.21
CA ALA A 70 -20.94 -36.14 -5.32
C ALA A 70 -19.52 -36.55 -4.88
N PHE A 71 -19.35 -37.83 -4.53
CA PHE A 71 -18.04 -38.37 -4.20
C PHE A 71 -17.08 -38.33 -5.39
N SER A 72 -17.55 -38.67 -6.60
CA SER A 72 -16.73 -38.63 -7.83
C SER A 72 -16.24 -37.22 -8.14
N LYS A 73 -17.08 -36.19 -7.98
CA LYS A 73 -16.67 -34.79 -8.16
C LYS A 73 -15.55 -34.40 -7.17
N LYS A 74 -15.74 -34.70 -5.90
CA LYS A 74 -14.76 -34.39 -4.86
C LYS A 74 -13.49 -35.23 -5.02
N LEU A 75 -13.61 -36.50 -5.41
CA LEU A 75 -12.46 -37.39 -5.69
C LEU A 75 -11.68 -36.92 -6.92
N ALA A 76 -12.32 -36.38 -7.95
CA ALA A 76 -11.65 -35.80 -9.10
C ALA A 76 -10.82 -34.57 -8.70
N LEU A 77 -11.35 -33.68 -7.87
CA LEU A 77 -10.62 -32.54 -7.31
C LEU A 77 -9.44 -32.99 -6.42
N PHE A 78 -9.68 -33.97 -5.56
CA PHE A 78 -8.66 -34.60 -4.72
C PHE A 78 -7.49 -35.11 -5.57
N TRP A 79 -7.82 -35.90 -6.62
CA TRP A 79 -6.80 -36.42 -7.53
C TRP A 79 -6.07 -35.31 -8.27
N LEU A 80 -6.77 -34.26 -8.69
CA LEU A 80 -6.16 -33.12 -9.38
C LEU A 80 -5.09 -32.45 -8.53
N VAL A 81 -5.41 -32.15 -7.26
CA VAL A 81 -4.48 -31.45 -6.35
C VAL A 81 -3.31 -32.35 -5.97
N PHE A 82 -3.57 -33.56 -5.47
CA PHE A 82 -2.50 -34.47 -5.05
C PHE A 82 -1.72 -35.02 -6.23
N GLY A 83 -2.38 -35.29 -7.36
CA GLY A 83 -1.75 -35.71 -8.61
C GLY A 83 -0.83 -34.63 -9.19
N LEU A 84 -1.27 -33.37 -9.18
CA LEU A 84 -0.43 -32.23 -9.54
C LEU A 84 0.80 -32.14 -8.62
N CYS A 85 0.60 -32.21 -7.30
CA CYS A 85 1.68 -32.17 -6.33
C CYS A 85 2.69 -33.30 -6.54
N TRP A 86 2.21 -34.50 -6.83
CA TRP A 86 3.03 -35.68 -7.12
C TRP A 86 3.85 -35.53 -8.41
N LYS A 87 3.31 -34.85 -9.45
CA LYS A 87 4.04 -34.52 -10.68
C LYS A 87 5.07 -33.44 -10.47
N VAL A 88 4.72 -32.36 -9.76
CA VAL A 88 5.65 -31.26 -9.42
C VAL A 88 6.87 -31.79 -8.66
N LEU A 89 6.69 -32.80 -7.80
CA LEU A 89 7.76 -33.47 -7.01
C LEU A 89 8.45 -34.62 -7.78
N GLU A 90 8.24 -34.78 -9.08
CA GLU A 90 8.96 -35.76 -9.91
C GLU A 90 10.47 -35.45 -9.91
N LYS A 91 11.34 -36.44 -10.10
CA LYS A 91 12.81 -36.33 -9.98
C LYS A 91 13.40 -35.18 -10.81
N ASP A 92 12.88 -34.93 -12.02
CA ASP A 92 13.25 -33.81 -12.89
C ASP A 92 12.09 -32.80 -13.02
N GLY A 93 11.20 -32.76 -12.02
CA GLY A 93 10.00 -31.94 -12.01
C GLY A 93 10.27 -30.48 -11.62
N VAL A 94 9.18 -29.73 -11.53
CA VAL A 94 9.20 -28.28 -11.24
C VAL A 94 9.87 -28.00 -9.90
N ALA A 95 9.65 -28.82 -8.88
CA ALA A 95 10.23 -28.60 -7.54
C ALA A 95 11.76 -28.61 -7.56
N VAL A 96 12.37 -29.56 -8.28
CA VAL A 96 13.83 -29.70 -8.37
C VAL A 96 14.43 -28.63 -9.28
N ARG A 97 13.90 -28.51 -10.51
CA ARG A 97 14.51 -27.68 -11.56
C ARG A 97 14.16 -26.19 -11.45
N HIS A 98 12.94 -25.87 -11.04
CA HIS A 98 12.49 -24.48 -10.99
C HIS A 98 12.56 -23.86 -9.58
N PHE A 99 12.37 -24.67 -8.52
CA PHE A 99 12.42 -24.19 -7.13
C PHE A 99 13.71 -24.57 -6.41
N ASN A 100 14.64 -25.23 -7.11
CA ASN A 100 15.94 -25.64 -6.59
C ASN A 100 15.86 -26.48 -5.30
N MET A 101 14.83 -27.31 -5.19
CA MET A 101 14.69 -28.22 -4.04
C MET A 101 15.64 -29.43 -4.16
N PRO A 102 16.31 -29.84 -3.05
CA PRO A 102 17.18 -31.01 -3.07
C PRO A 102 16.42 -32.30 -3.47
N GLU A 103 17.00 -33.14 -4.33
CA GLU A 103 16.35 -34.38 -4.80
C GLU A 103 15.99 -35.33 -3.65
N LYS A 104 16.82 -35.40 -2.59
CA LYS A 104 16.54 -36.20 -1.40
C LYS A 104 15.25 -35.77 -0.69
N LEU A 105 15.06 -34.44 -0.58
CA LEU A 105 13.88 -33.86 0.05
C LEU A 105 12.63 -34.09 -0.78
N THR A 106 12.68 -33.85 -2.10
CA THR A 106 11.54 -34.05 -2.99
C THR A 106 11.11 -35.53 -3.04
N SER A 107 12.04 -36.48 -3.03
CA SER A 107 11.73 -37.92 -2.99
C SER A 107 11.11 -38.35 -1.66
N HIS A 108 11.52 -37.74 -0.55
CA HIS A 108 10.91 -37.96 0.77
C HIS A 108 9.47 -37.40 0.78
N TRP A 109 9.27 -36.16 0.40
CA TRP A 109 7.95 -35.52 0.36
C TRP A 109 6.99 -36.22 -0.59
N ARG A 110 7.46 -36.67 -1.74
CA ARG A 110 6.67 -37.43 -2.71
C ARG A 110 6.09 -38.72 -2.13
N ARG A 111 6.88 -39.46 -1.37
CA ARG A 111 6.44 -40.68 -0.67
C ARG A 111 5.45 -40.35 0.44
N GLN A 112 5.70 -39.29 1.19
CA GLN A 112 4.84 -38.86 2.28
C GLN A 112 3.47 -38.37 1.81
N ILE A 113 3.43 -37.60 0.71
CA ILE A 113 2.19 -37.14 0.08
C ILE A 113 1.32 -38.31 -0.37
N VAL A 114 1.90 -39.36 -0.97
CA VAL A 114 1.14 -40.56 -1.35
C VAL A 114 0.53 -41.23 -0.10
N ARG A 115 1.27 -41.37 0.99
CA ARG A 115 0.78 -41.98 2.23
C ARG A 115 -0.36 -41.16 2.82
N ILE A 116 -0.19 -39.83 2.90
CA ILE A 116 -1.21 -38.92 3.43
C ILE A 116 -2.44 -38.94 2.53
N SER A 117 -2.28 -38.89 1.21
CA SER A 117 -3.41 -38.92 0.27
C SER A 117 -4.23 -40.21 0.41
N LEU A 118 -3.59 -41.38 0.56
CA LEU A 118 -4.29 -42.62 0.81
C LEU A 118 -5.03 -42.62 2.14
N ALA A 119 -4.41 -42.09 3.18
CA ALA A 119 -5.05 -41.96 4.51
C ALA A 119 -6.23 -40.97 4.53
N LEU A 120 -6.24 -39.98 3.65
CA LEU A 120 -7.33 -39.01 3.55
C LEU A 120 -8.58 -39.54 2.80
N LEU A 121 -8.46 -40.61 2.01
CA LEU A 121 -9.58 -41.13 1.21
C LEU A 121 -10.79 -41.56 2.05
N PRO A 122 -10.65 -42.35 3.12
CA PRO A 122 -11.80 -42.71 3.97
C PRO A 122 -12.47 -41.48 4.59
N LEU A 123 -11.67 -40.56 5.12
CA LEU A 123 -12.18 -39.31 5.71
C LEU A 123 -12.94 -38.47 4.69
N HIS A 124 -12.43 -38.40 3.46
CA HIS A 124 -13.04 -37.70 2.35
C HIS A 124 -14.39 -38.32 1.94
N PHE A 125 -14.47 -39.65 1.88
CA PHE A 125 -15.70 -40.38 1.62
C PHE A 125 -16.79 -40.07 2.68
N TRP A 126 -16.44 -40.23 3.94
CA TRP A 126 -17.37 -39.97 5.05
C TRP A 126 -17.78 -38.49 5.16
N SER A 127 -16.92 -37.58 4.82
CA SER A 127 -17.25 -36.14 4.70
C SER A 127 -18.37 -35.91 3.65
N VAL A 128 -18.31 -36.60 2.51
CA VAL A 128 -19.37 -36.50 1.48
C VAL A 128 -20.69 -37.13 1.98
N VAL A 129 -20.62 -38.28 2.65
CA VAL A 129 -21.79 -38.93 3.25
C VAL A 129 -22.45 -37.98 4.25
N SER A 130 -21.69 -37.28 5.08
CA SER A 130 -22.24 -36.34 6.06
C SER A 130 -22.96 -35.14 5.43
N GLU A 131 -22.62 -34.76 4.19
CA GLU A 131 -23.31 -33.69 3.48
C GLU A 131 -24.66 -34.11 2.91
N LEU A 132 -24.79 -35.34 2.46
CA LEU A 132 -25.97 -35.83 1.73
C LEU A 132 -26.95 -36.63 2.62
N SER A 133 -26.46 -37.35 3.62
CA SER A 133 -27.25 -38.26 4.44
C SER A 133 -26.94 -38.15 5.95
N PRO A 134 -27.15 -36.97 6.57
CA PRO A 134 -26.76 -36.73 7.96
C PRO A 134 -27.46 -37.64 8.97
N LEU A 135 -28.71 -38.06 8.71
CA LEU A 135 -29.50 -38.84 9.63
C LEU A 135 -28.99 -40.28 9.87
N HIS A 136 -28.31 -40.86 8.88
CA HIS A 136 -27.76 -42.23 8.98
C HIS A 136 -26.45 -42.30 9.77
N LEU A 137 -25.90 -41.18 10.19
CA LEU A 137 -24.61 -41.11 10.87
C LEU A 137 -24.72 -40.96 12.39
N MET A 138 -25.93 -40.70 12.93
CA MET A 138 -26.07 -40.38 14.36
C MET A 138 -25.75 -41.56 15.27
N ASP A 139 -26.05 -42.81 14.84
CA ASP A 139 -25.88 -44.02 15.64
C ASP A 139 -24.78 -44.98 15.12
N ASP A 140 -23.92 -44.49 14.19
CA ASP A 140 -22.87 -45.33 13.56
C ASP A 140 -21.60 -45.42 14.43
N VAL A 141 -21.64 -46.32 15.42
CA VAL A 141 -20.47 -46.58 16.29
C VAL A 141 -19.26 -47.13 15.53
N LEU A 142 -19.49 -47.96 14.50
CA LEU A 142 -18.39 -48.52 13.70
C LEU A 142 -17.75 -47.42 12.86
N GLY A 143 -18.53 -46.53 12.26
CA GLY A 143 -18.03 -45.37 11.53
C GLY A 143 -17.22 -44.43 12.43
N GLN A 144 -17.68 -44.20 13.65
CA GLN A 144 -16.92 -43.40 14.64
C GLN A 144 -15.53 -44.01 14.93
N LEU A 145 -15.48 -45.34 15.18
CA LEU A 145 -14.23 -46.03 15.46
C LEU A 145 -13.26 -45.97 14.25
N VAL A 146 -13.76 -46.21 13.04
CA VAL A 146 -12.98 -46.13 11.80
C VAL A 146 -12.42 -44.73 11.61
N ILE A 147 -13.18 -43.67 11.82
CA ILE A 147 -12.74 -42.30 11.70
C ILE A 147 -11.72 -41.93 12.78
N LEU A 148 -11.91 -42.36 14.02
CA LEU A 148 -10.92 -42.17 15.08
C LEU A 148 -9.56 -42.77 14.72
N LEU A 149 -9.53 -44.04 14.27
CA LEU A 149 -8.30 -44.69 13.82
C LEU A 149 -7.69 -44.00 12.59
N ASN A 150 -8.53 -43.56 11.69
CA ASN A 150 -8.09 -42.83 10.49
C ASN A 150 -7.47 -41.47 10.83
N LEU A 151 -8.08 -40.69 11.72
CA LEU A 151 -7.54 -39.39 12.18
C LEU A 151 -6.22 -39.58 12.92
N LEU A 152 -6.12 -40.62 13.75
CA LEU A 152 -4.86 -40.99 14.41
C LEU A 152 -3.78 -41.33 13.38
N LEU A 153 -4.10 -42.12 12.36
CA LEU A 153 -3.17 -42.46 11.28
C LEU A 153 -2.69 -41.20 10.54
N ILE A 154 -3.62 -40.28 10.21
CA ILE A 154 -3.27 -39.03 9.56
C ILE A 154 -2.33 -38.20 10.46
N ALA A 155 -2.62 -38.06 11.75
CA ALA A 155 -1.77 -37.32 12.69
C ALA A 155 -0.36 -37.92 12.76
N ILE A 156 -0.22 -39.28 12.82
CA ILE A 156 1.05 -39.96 12.80
C ILE A 156 1.81 -39.70 11.47
N LEU A 157 1.13 -39.75 10.34
CA LEU A 157 1.72 -39.49 9.03
C LEU A 157 2.14 -38.03 8.82
N MET A 158 1.47 -37.06 9.47
CA MET A 158 1.84 -35.64 9.39
C MET A 158 2.97 -35.26 10.34
N TRP A 159 3.21 -36.04 11.40
CA TRP A 159 4.24 -35.78 12.39
C TRP A 159 5.68 -35.60 11.83
N PRO A 160 6.17 -36.42 10.88
CA PRO A 160 7.48 -36.20 10.27
C PRO A 160 7.62 -34.84 9.57
N MET A 161 6.55 -34.36 8.95
CA MET A 161 6.55 -33.03 8.29
C MET A 161 6.70 -31.89 9.30
N CYS A 162 6.04 -31.99 10.44
CA CYS A 162 6.22 -31.04 11.55
C CYS A 162 7.65 -31.09 12.08
N ARG A 163 8.16 -32.29 12.38
CA ARG A 163 9.50 -32.48 12.93
C ARG A 163 10.58 -31.93 11.99
N ASP A 164 10.46 -32.19 10.70
CA ASP A 164 11.41 -31.69 9.69
C ASP A 164 11.36 -30.18 9.56
N SER A 165 10.16 -29.57 9.64
CA SER A 165 10.00 -28.12 9.66
C SER A 165 10.54 -27.46 10.92
N TRP A 166 10.48 -28.13 12.08
CA TRP A 166 11.05 -27.64 13.34
C TRP A 166 12.58 -27.71 13.37
N ARG A 167 13.17 -28.68 12.66
CA ARG A 167 14.64 -28.86 12.57
C ARG A 167 15.28 -27.89 11.57
N ASP A 168 14.54 -27.41 10.61
CA ASP A 168 15.02 -26.47 9.59
C ASP A 168 15.11 -25.06 10.18
N LYS A 169 16.34 -24.64 10.56
CA LYS A 169 16.63 -23.32 11.14
C LYS A 169 16.36 -22.15 10.20
N GLU A 170 16.31 -22.40 8.90
CA GLU A 170 15.96 -21.39 7.86
C GLU A 170 14.46 -21.35 7.57
N SER A 171 13.68 -22.19 8.23
CA SER A 171 12.24 -22.25 8.04
C SER A 171 11.59 -20.91 8.46
N HIS A 172 10.92 -20.27 7.53
CA HIS A 172 10.11 -19.08 7.83
C HIS A 172 9.04 -19.45 8.87
N ASN A 173 8.88 -18.61 9.89
CA ASN A 173 7.91 -18.81 10.98
C ASN A 173 6.49 -19.14 10.48
N ILE A 174 6.10 -18.57 9.32
CA ILE A 174 4.81 -18.83 8.67
C ILE A 174 4.69 -20.28 8.20
N ARG A 175 5.74 -20.86 7.58
CA ARG A 175 5.73 -22.26 7.12
C ARG A 175 5.62 -23.21 8.30
N LEU A 176 6.37 -22.94 9.35
CA LEU A 176 6.33 -23.72 10.58
C LEU A 176 4.93 -23.67 11.20
N ALA A 177 4.36 -22.49 11.37
CA ALA A 177 3.02 -22.31 11.91
C ALA A 177 1.96 -23.03 11.07
N THR A 178 2.00 -22.91 9.75
CA THR A 178 1.04 -23.55 8.83
C THR A 178 1.08 -25.08 8.95
N VAL A 179 2.28 -25.69 8.91
CA VAL A 179 2.43 -27.15 9.00
C VAL A 179 2.00 -27.64 10.37
N THR A 180 2.35 -26.91 11.44
CA THR A 180 1.98 -27.28 12.82
C THR A 180 0.47 -27.21 13.03
N VAL A 181 -0.19 -26.14 12.57
CA VAL A 181 -1.65 -25.99 12.65
C VAL A 181 -2.36 -27.11 11.88
N LEU A 182 -1.93 -27.39 10.64
CA LEU A 182 -2.51 -28.48 9.84
C LEU A 182 -2.37 -29.86 10.49
N ALA A 183 -1.29 -30.10 11.24
CA ALA A 183 -1.05 -31.38 11.91
C ALA A 183 -1.78 -31.52 13.26
N ILE A 184 -2.09 -30.40 13.93
CA ILE A 184 -2.85 -30.40 15.19
C ILE A 184 -4.36 -30.63 14.93
N ILE A 185 -4.88 -30.15 13.81
CA ILE A 185 -6.33 -30.27 13.50
C ILE A 185 -6.84 -31.71 13.54
N PRO A 186 -6.19 -32.73 12.93
CA PRO A 186 -6.63 -34.13 13.06
C PRO A 186 -6.74 -34.61 14.51
N LEU A 187 -5.83 -34.19 15.39
CA LEU A 187 -5.89 -34.52 16.83
C LEU A 187 -7.08 -33.85 17.51
N ALA A 188 -7.35 -32.58 17.19
CA ALA A 188 -8.52 -31.88 17.71
C ALA A 188 -9.84 -32.53 17.21
N LEU A 189 -9.89 -32.92 15.95
CA LEU A 189 -11.04 -33.65 15.36
C LEU A 189 -11.21 -35.03 16.02
N MET A 190 -10.13 -35.70 16.36
CA MET A 190 -10.19 -36.98 17.10
C MET A 190 -10.81 -36.80 18.48
N VAL A 191 -10.42 -35.76 19.23
CA VAL A 191 -11.03 -35.43 20.53
C VAL A 191 -12.53 -35.13 20.34
N LEU A 192 -12.88 -34.36 19.32
CA LEU A 192 -14.27 -33.99 19.02
C LEU A 192 -15.13 -35.24 18.71
N THR A 193 -14.57 -36.22 17.98
CA THR A 193 -15.25 -37.50 17.71
C THR A 193 -15.43 -38.30 19.00
N ALA A 194 -14.39 -38.37 19.85
CA ALA A 194 -14.42 -39.11 21.12
C ALA A 194 -15.41 -38.52 22.12
N THR A 195 -15.69 -37.22 22.05
CA THR A 195 -16.72 -36.54 22.87
C THR A 195 -18.15 -36.63 22.31
N GLY A 196 -18.36 -37.39 21.23
CA GLY A 196 -19.68 -37.65 20.66
C GLY A 196 -20.13 -36.70 19.54
N TYR A 197 -19.29 -35.72 19.14
CA TYR A 197 -19.62 -34.78 18.07
C TYR A 197 -19.21 -35.29 16.67
N PHE A 198 -19.62 -36.52 16.35
CA PHE A 198 -19.19 -37.23 15.14
C PHE A 198 -19.58 -36.50 13.84
N TYR A 199 -20.85 -36.05 13.72
CA TYR A 199 -21.29 -35.30 12.54
C TYR A 199 -20.48 -34.01 12.33
N THR A 200 -20.26 -33.28 13.41
CA THR A 200 -19.45 -32.04 13.37
C THR A 200 -18.02 -32.34 12.92
N THR A 201 -17.43 -33.43 13.42
CA THR A 201 -16.09 -33.88 12.99
C THR A 201 -16.02 -34.11 11.49
N LEU A 202 -17.01 -34.80 10.92
CA LEU A 202 -17.03 -35.09 9.48
C LEU A 202 -17.16 -33.82 8.64
N ARG A 203 -18.02 -32.90 9.05
CA ARG A 203 -18.19 -31.59 8.38
C ARG A 203 -16.91 -30.78 8.42
N LEU A 204 -16.29 -30.65 9.60
CA LEU A 204 -15.02 -29.96 9.77
C LEU A 204 -13.87 -30.63 9.02
N SER A 205 -13.87 -31.97 8.95
CA SER A 205 -12.89 -32.73 8.17
C SER A 205 -12.92 -32.38 6.69
N GLY A 206 -14.12 -32.20 6.12
CA GLY A 206 -14.28 -31.76 4.73
C GLY A 206 -13.63 -30.39 4.51
N ARG A 207 -13.91 -29.41 5.38
CA ARG A 207 -13.32 -28.05 5.29
C ARG A 207 -11.81 -28.05 5.53
N TRP A 208 -11.33 -28.91 6.43
CA TRP A 208 -9.92 -29.09 6.65
C TRP A 208 -9.22 -29.66 5.41
N ILE A 209 -9.79 -30.66 4.72
CA ILE A 209 -9.24 -31.19 3.47
C ILE A 209 -9.20 -30.11 2.39
N GLU A 210 -10.25 -29.30 2.22
CA GLU A 210 -10.28 -28.19 1.28
C GLU A 210 -9.21 -27.12 1.64
N THR A 211 -8.96 -26.89 2.94
CA THR A 211 -7.89 -26.01 3.40
C THR A 211 -6.51 -26.58 3.07
N VAL A 212 -6.32 -27.90 3.17
CA VAL A 212 -5.07 -28.57 2.73
C VAL A 212 -4.86 -28.34 1.22
N TYR A 213 -5.93 -28.47 0.40
CA TYR A 213 -5.83 -28.17 -1.03
C TYR A 213 -5.42 -26.71 -1.27
N LEU A 214 -6.07 -25.78 -0.57
CA LEU A 214 -5.74 -24.36 -0.65
C LEU A 214 -4.26 -24.10 -0.33
N VAL A 215 -3.74 -24.68 0.75
CA VAL A 215 -2.34 -24.52 1.17
C VAL A 215 -1.37 -25.10 0.14
N ILE A 216 -1.68 -26.25 -0.45
CA ILE A 216 -0.85 -26.88 -1.49
C ILE A 216 -0.79 -25.98 -2.74
N VAL A 217 -1.96 -25.58 -3.25
CA VAL A 217 -2.05 -24.73 -4.45
C VAL A 217 -1.42 -23.35 -4.18
N TRP A 218 -1.65 -22.81 -2.99
CA TRP A 218 -1.08 -21.56 -2.53
C TRP A 218 0.45 -21.57 -2.50
N ASN A 219 1.03 -22.61 -1.91
CA ASN A 219 2.49 -22.76 -1.84
C ASN A 219 3.09 -22.82 -3.26
N LEU A 220 2.45 -23.57 -4.15
CA LEU A 220 2.87 -23.66 -5.57
C LEU A 220 2.82 -22.30 -6.27
N LEU A 221 1.73 -21.56 -6.08
CA LEU A 221 1.55 -20.22 -6.63
C LEU A 221 2.60 -19.26 -6.05
N TYR A 222 2.80 -19.28 -4.74
CA TYR A 222 3.76 -18.46 -4.03
C TYR A 222 5.20 -18.66 -4.54
N GLN A 223 5.65 -19.90 -4.65
CA GLN A 223 6.97 -20.24 -5.18
C GLN A 223 7.12 -19.82 -6.66
N THR A 224 6.06 -19.94 -7.42
CA THR A 224 6.03 -19.51 -8.83
C THR A 224 6.21 -18.00 -8.97
N VAL A 225 5.51 -17.23 -8.15
CA VAL A 225 5.59 -15.78 -8.12
C VAL A 225 6.97 -15.32 -7.68
N LEU A 226 7.50 -15.88 -6.57
CA LEU A 226 8.85 -15.56 -6.08
C LEU A 226 9.92 -15.82 -7.14
N ARG A 227 9.84 -16.96 -7.82
CA ARG A 227 10.75 -17.26 -8.90
C ARG A 227 10.60 -16.28 -10.07
N GLY A 228 9.37 -15.97 -10.47
CA GLY A 228 9.10 -14.98 -11.50
C GLY A 228 9.75 -13.63 -11.22
N LEU A 229 9.63 -13.15 -9.98
CA LEU A 229 10.26 -11.90 -9.52
C LEU A 229 11.79 -12.00 -9.51
N SER A 230 12.36 -13.12 -9.07
CA SER A 230 13.81 -13.32 -9.06
C SER A 230 14.40 -13.33 -10.48
N VAL A 231 13.70 -13.95 -11.45
CA VAL A 231 14.10 -13.94 -12.88
C VAL A 231 13.99 -12.54 -13.47
N ALA A 232 12.92 -11.77 -13.11
CA ALA A 232 12.78 -10.37 -13.53
C ALA A 232 13.93 -9.51 -13.04
N ALA A 233 14.25 -9.59 -11.76
CA ALA A 233 15.33 -8.84 -11.14
C ALA A 233 16.69 -9.15 -11.81
N ARG A 234 17.01 -10.43 -12.03
CA ARG A 234 18.24 -10.86 -12.73
C ARG A 234 18.32 -10.31 -14.17
N ARG A 235 17.22 -10.32 -14.92
CA ARG A 235 17.17 -9.77 -16.27
C ARG A 235 17.41 -8.27 -16.31
N ILE A 236 16.82 -7.51 -15.38
CA ILE A 236 17.02 -6.07 -15.27
C ILE A 236 18.48 -5.78 -14.93
N ALA A 237 19.06 -6.48 -13.96
CA ALA A 237 20.46 -6.35 -13.58
C ALA A 237 21.41 -6.66 -14.78
N TYR A 238 21.14 -7.72 -15.52
CA TYR A 238 21.92 -8.09 -16.71
C TYR A 238 21.84 -7.04 -17.81
N ARG A 239 20.65 -6.54 -18.14
CA ARG A 239 20.49 -5.45 -19.14
C ARG A 239 21.26 -4.18 -18.75
N ARG A 240 21.21 -3.79 -17.47
CA ARG A 240 21.95 -2.64 -16.96
C ARG A 240 23.46 -2.85 -17.03
N ALA A 241 23.94 -4.04 -16.71
CA ALA A 241 25.36 -4.38 -16.82
C ALA A 241 25.88 -4.30 -18.27
N ILE A 242 25.09 -4.75 -19.26
CA ILE A 242 25.42 -4.61 -20.69
C ILE A 242 25.41 -3.13 -21.10
N ALA A 243 24.39 -2.37 -20.72
CA ALA A 243 24.29 -0.96 -21.04
C ALA A 243 25.49 -0.18 -20.49
N ARG A 244 25.90 -0.44 -19.24
CA ARG A 244 27.10 0.16 -18.64
C ARG A 244 28.38 -0.18 -19.42
N ARG A 245 28.57 -1.44 -19.81
CA ARG A 245 29.72 -1.85 -20.64
C ARG A 245 29.73 -1.14 -22.00
N GLN A 246 28.55 -0.98 -22.62
CA GLN A 246 28.45 -0.28 -23.90
C GLN A 246 28.74 1.22 -23.77
N HIS A 247 28.35 1.86 -22.67
CA HIS A 247 28.72 3.25 -22.35
C HIS A 247 30.22 3.36 -22.10
N GLN A 248 30.83 2.52 -21.28
CA GLN A 248 32.29 2.52 -21.02
C GLN A 248 33.12 2.31 -22.29
N VAL A 249 32.67 1.48 -23.21
CA VAL A 249 33.35 1.28 -24.50
C VAL A 249 33.21 2.50 -25.41
N LYS A 250 32.14 3.27 -25.34
CA LYS A 250 31.93 4.51 -26.08
C LYS A 250 32.68 5.69 -25.46
N GLU A 251 32.82 5.73 -24.13
CA GLU A 251 33.49 6.78 -23.35
C GLU A 251 34.99 6.54 -23.20
N GLY A 252 35.50 5.36 -23.51
CA GLY A 252 36.94 5.05 -23.49
C GLY A 252 37.79 5.82 -24.51
N ALA A 253 37.19 6.77 -25.24
CA ALA A 253 37.86 7.72 -26.11
C ALA A 253 38.02 9.12 -25.50
N GLU A 254 37.33 9.48 -24.40
CA GLU A 254 37.44 10.79 -23.72
C GLU A 254 37.30 10.61 -22.21
N GLY A 255 38.36 11.01 -21.47
CA GLY A 255 38.41 10.88 -20.02
C GLY A 255 37.36 11.75 -19.31
N ALA A 256 36.23 11.17 -18.96
CA ALA A 256 35.23 11.79 -18.12
C ALA A 256 35.14 11.05 -16.78
N GLU A 257 35.23 11.80 -15.68
CA GLU A 257 35.00 11.31 -14.32
C GLU A 257 33.63 10.60 -14.20
N PRO A 258 33.53 9.49 -13.45
CA PRO A 258 32.27 8.79 -13.26
C PRO A 258 31.32 9.65 -12.43
N GLN A 259 30.34 10.27 -13.05
CA GLN A 259 29.21 10.80 -12.33
C GLN A 259 28.49 9.64 -11.64
N GLU A 260 28.54 9.62 -10.32
CA GLU A 260 27.73 8.74 -9.48
C GLU A 260 26.24 9.11 -9.68
N GLU A 261 25.59 8.49 -10.67
CA GLU A 261 24.14 8.48 -10.69
C GLU A 261 23.63 7.80 -9.40
N PRO A 262 22.61 8.38 -8.73
CA PRO A 262 22.07 7.79 -7.52
C PRO A 262 21.60 6.37 -7.84
N THR A 263 22.34 5.41 -7.37
CA THR A 263 21.93 4.01 -7.35
C THR A 263 20.70 3.91 -6.46
N ILE A 264 19.52 4.18 -7.02
CA ILE A 264 18.27 3.71 -6.40
C ILE A 264 18.48 2.21 -6.29
N ALA A 265 18.74 1.80 -5.07
CA ALA A 265 19.23 0.47 -4.79
C ALA A 265 18.26 -0.53 -5.40
N LEU A 266 18.72 -1.34 -6.34
CA LEU A 266 17.95 -2.45 -6.94
C LEU A 266 17.30 -3.32 -5.85
N GLU A 267 17.92 -3.37 -4.68
CA GLU A 267 17.43 -3.99 -3.48
C GLU A 267 16.14 -3.33 -2.94
N GLN A 268 16.03 -2.00 -2.94
CA GLN A 268 14.82 -1.32 -2.45
C GLN A 268 13.63 -1.54 -3.38
N VAL A 269 13.81 -1.44 -4.70
CA VAL A 269 12.73 -1.70 -5.67
C VAL A 269 12.29 -3.16 -5.61
N ASN A 270 13.23 -4.09 -5.44
CA ASN A 270 12.92 -5.51 -5.32
C ASN A 270 12.18 -5.82 -4.00
N GLN A 271 12.59 -5.24 -2.89
CA GLN A 271 11.92 -5.40 -1.60
C GLN A 271 10.50 -4.81 -1.59
N GLN A 272 10.29 -3.66 -2.24
CA GLN A 272 8.96 -3.05 -2.36
C GLN A 272 8.02 -3.90 -3.20
N THR A 273 8.49 -4.39 -4.36
CA THR A 273 7.71 -5.28 -5.24
C THR A 273 7.37 -6.59 -4.53
N LEU A 274 8.30 -7.16 -3.78
CA LEU A 274 8.06 -8.35 -2.97
C LEU A 274 7.00 -8.12 -1.89
N ARG A 275 7.04 -6.98 -1.17
CA ARG A 275 6.03 -6.65 -0.14
C ARG A 275 4.63 -6.52 -0.72
N ILE A 276 4.48 -5.82 -1.86
CA ILE A 276 3.18 -5.66 -2.54
C ILE A 276 2.66 -7.02 -3.00
N THR A 277 3.51 -7.81 -3.64
CA THR A 277 3.14 -9.15 -4.12
C THR A 277 2.71 -10.04 -2.95
N MET A 278 3.45 -10.01 -1.84
CA MET A 278 3.10 -10.72 -0.60
C MET A 278 1.73 -10.31 -0.07
N LEU A 279 1.42 -9.01 -0.04
CA LEU A 279 0.14 -8.50 0.45
C LEU A 279 -1.03 -8.93 -0.44
N VAL A 280 -0.88 -8.82 -1.76
CA VAL A 280 -1.89 -9.31 -2.71
C VAL A 280 -2.11 -10.81 -2.53
N MET A 281 -1.02 -11.57 -2.37
CA MET A 281 -1.08 -13.00 -2.12
C MET A 281 -1.83 -13.31 -0.82
N VAL A 282 -1.50 -12.66 0.30
CA VAL A 282 -2.16 -12.87 1.60
C VAL A 282 -3.63 -12.48 1.53
N ALA A 283 -3.98 -11.39 0.86
CA ALA A 283 -5.37 -10.99 0.68
C ALA A 283 -6.17 -12.03 -0.13
N LEU A 284 -5.61 -12.52 -1.24
CA LEU A 284 -6.23 -13.56 -2.04
C LEU A 284 -6.40 -14.87 -1.26
N PHE A 285 -5.38 -15.27 -0.47
CA PHE A 285 -5.48 -16.43 0.42
C PHE A 285 -6.63 -16.24 1.43
N GLY A 286 -6.72 -15.07 2.04
CA GLY A 286 -7.80 -14.75 2.99
C GLY A 286 -9.18 -14.87 2.38
N VAL A 287 -9.38 -14.36 1.15
CA VAL A 287 -10.65 -14.49 0.41
C VAL A 287 -10.99 -15.96 0.12
N MET A 288 -10.01 -16.74 -0.35
CA MET A 288 -10.20 -18.17 -0.63
C MET A 288 -10.47 -18.98 0.65
N PHE A 289 -9.73 -18.69 1.73
CA PHE A 289 -9.95 -19.29 3.03
C PHE A 289 -11.35 -18.96 3.57
N TRP A 290 -11.75 -17.69 3.47
CA TRP A 290 -13.10 -17.25 3.81
C TRP A 290 -14.17 -18.02 3.01
N ALA A 291 -14.00 -18.18 1.70
CA ALA A 291 -14.95 -18.91 0.85
C ALA A 291 -15.11 -20.37 1.29
N ILE A 292 -14.03 -21.04 1.72
CA ILE A 292 -14.08 -22.42 2.22
C ILE A 292 -14.85 -22.50 3.55
N TRP A 293 -14.66 -21.53 4.45
CA TRP A 293 -15.20 -21.56 5.80
C TRP A 293 -16.52 -20.79 5.96
N SER A 294 -17.00 -20.12 4.92
CA SER A 294 -18.21 -19.26 4.94
C SER A 294 -19.48 -19.98 5.39
N ASP A 295 -19.63 -21.25 5.05
CA ASP A 295 -20.81 -22.05 5.46
C ASP A 295 -20.84 -22.34 6.98
N LEU A 296 -19.70 -22.18 7.67
CA LEU A 296 -19.64 -22.32 9.13
C LEU A 296 -19.95 -21.01 9.86
N ILE A 297 -20.31 -19.94 9.15
CA ILE A 297 -20.78 -18.68 9.75
C ILE A 297 -21.99 -18.93 10.67
N THR A 298 -22.80 -19.95 10.40
CA THR A 298 -23.88 -20.38 11.30
C THR A 298 -23.39 -20.80 12.69
N VAL A 299 -22.13 -21.26 12.83
CA VAL A 299 -21.52 -21.52 14.14
C VAL A 299 -21.30 -20.22 14.91
N PHE A 300 -21.03 -19.11 14.21
CA PHE A 300 -20.95 -17.80 14.84
C PHE A 300 -22.32 -17.36 15.39
N ALA A 301 -23.43 -17.76 14.75
CA ALA A 301 -24.77 -17.54 15.31
C ALA A 301 -24.97 -18.25 16.67
N TYR A 302 -24.31 -19.40 16.88
CA TYR A 302 -24.30 -20.04 18.20
C TYR A 302 -23.46 -19.24 19.21
N LEU A 303 -22.30 -18.68 18.79
CA LEU A 303 -21.52 -17.79 19.65
C LEU A 303 -22.28 -16.50 20.00
N ASP A 304 -23.19 -16.07 19.13
CA ASP A 304 -24.07 -14.94 19.41
C ASP A 304 -25.18 -15.28 20.43
N SER A 305 -25.50 -16.56 20.67
CA SER A 305 -26.42 -16.99 21.74
C SER A 305 -25.75 -16.93 23.13
N VAL A 306 -24.43 -16.96 23.23
CA VAL A 306 -23.67 -16.86 24.49
C VAL A 306 -23.51 -15.40 24.87
N THR A 307 -24.36 -14.90 25.75
CA THR A 307 -24.28 -13.52 26.26
C THR A 307 -23.26 -13.41 27.37
N LEU A 308 -22.34 -12.43 27.23
CA LEU A 308 -21.30 -12.13 28.23
C LEU A 308 -21.76 -11.06 29.23
N TRP A 309 -22.25 -9.94 28.71
CA TRP A 309 -22.83 -8.84 29.49
C TRP A 309 -23.87 -8.07 28.66
N GLN A 310 -24.67 -7.26 29.34
CA GLN A 310 -25.68 -6.42 28.70
C GLN A 310 -25.35 -4.94 28.92
N TYR A 311 -25.69 -4.12 27.94
CA TYR A 311 -25.53 -2.67 28.01
C TYR A 311 -26.78 -1.95 27.49
N SER A 312 -27.03 -0.75 27.98
CA SER A 312 -28.10 0.10 27.50
C SER A 312 -27.68 0.82 26.23
N GLY A 313 -28.35 0.59 25.12
CA GLY A 313 -28.21 1.32 23.86
C GLY A 313 -29.50 2.07 23.53
N THR A 314 -29.37 3.16 22.77
CA THR A 314 -30.53 3.90 22.26
C THR A 314 -30.82 3.44 20.85
N GLU A 315 -32.03 3.01 20.59
CA GLU A 315 -32.50 2.60 19.26
C GLU A 315 -33.85 3.28 18.98
N ALA A 316 -33.89 4.08 17.92
CA ALA A 316 -35.07 4.89 17.56
C ALA A 316 -35.63 5.76 18.70
N GLY A 317 -34.75 6.26 19.60
CA GLY A 317 -35.16 7.10 20.74
C GLY A 317 -35.60 6.32 22.00
N ALA A 318 -35.66 5.01 21.96
CA ALA A 318 -35.98 4.15 23.11
C ALA A 318 -34.69 3.49 23.64
N THR A 319 -34.59 3.37 24.98
CA THR A 319 -33.48 2.65 25.63
C THR A 319 -33.73 1.16 25.51
N VAL A 320 -32.91 0.45 24.73
CA VAL A 320 -32.99 -0.99 24.54
C VAL A 320 -31.78 -1.65 25.19
N MET A 321 -31.99 -2.73 25.94
CA MET A 321 -30.88 -3.54 26.46
C MET A 321 -30.35 -4.43 25.34
N LYS A 322 -29.08 -4.19 24.96
CA LYS A 322 -28.34 -5.00 23.98
C LYS A 322 -27.32 -5.88 24.70
N SER A 323 -27.17 -7.11 24.25
CA SER A 323 -26.19 -8.04 24.82
C SER A 323 -24.92 -8.04 23.99
N VAL A 324 -23.77 -8.03 24.67
CA VAL A 324 -22.48 -8.36 24.06
C VAL A 324 -22.30 -9.87 24.16
N THR A 325 -22.13 -10.49 23.02
CA THR A 325 -22.01 -11.94 22.86
C THR A 325 -20.57 -12.38 22.71
N MET A 326 -20.30 -13.67 22.81
CA MET A 326 -19.00 -14.24 22.49
C MET A 326 -18.61 -13.96 21.02
N GLY A 327 -19.59 -13.94 20.11
CA GLY A 327 -19.38 -13.54 18.71
C GLY A 327 -18.91 -12.10 18.57
N SER A 328 -19.53 -11.17 19.32
CA SER A 328 -19.10 -9.75 19.36
C SER A 328 -17.67 -9.59 19.86
N LEU A 329 -17.26 -10.35 20.89
CA LEU A 329 -15.90 -10.34 21.42
C LEU A 329 -14.88 -10.84 20.38
N LEU A 330 -15.21 -11.96 19.70
CA LEU A 330 -14.37 -12.50 18.64
C LEU A 330 -14.25 -11.51 17.47
N PHE A 331 -15.36 -10.87 17.08
CA PHE A 331 -15.36 -9.85 16.05
C PHE A 331 -14.49 -8.64 16.42
N ALA A 332 -14.55 -8.20 17.69
CA ALA A 332 -13.68 -7.14 18.21
C ALA A 332 -12.20 -7.52 18.14
N LEU A 333 -11.86 -8.76 18.50
CA LEU A 333 -10.49 -9.28 18.40
C LEU A 333 -9.97 -9.30 16.96
N VAL A 334 -10.78 -9.85 16.05
CA VAL A 334 -10.44 -9.92 14.61
C VAL A 334 -10.30 -8.52 14.03
N SER A 335 -11.21 -7.61 14.35
CA SER A 335 -11.17 -6.21 13.90
C SER A 335 -9.92 -5.49 14.41
N SER A 336 -9.51 -5.75 15.66
CA SER A 336 -8.26 -5.21 16.23
C SER A 336 -7.03 -5.73 15.47
N MET A 337 -6.99 -7.02 15.14
CA MET A 337 -5.92 -7.62 14.35
C MET A 337 -5.86 -7.04 12.93
N VAL A 338 -7.01 -6.85 12.29
CA VAL A 338 -7.10 -6.24 10.96
C VAL A 338 -6.64 -4.79 11.01
N ALA A 339 -7.10 -4.00 11.98
CA ALA A 339 -6.67 -2.61 12.16
C ALA A 339 -5.15 -2.53 12.37
N TRP A 340 -4.59 -3.37 13.22
CA TRP A 340 -3.14 -3.46 13.44
C TRP A 340 -2.37 -3.82 12.16
N ALA A 341 -2.86 -4.79 11.40
CA ALA A 341 -2.28 -5.18 10.12
C ALA A 341 -2.33 -4.04 9.10
N LEU A 342 -3.44 -3.30 9.03
CA LEU A 342 -3.59 -2.14 8.15
C LEU A 342 -2.61 -1.02 8.53
N ILE A 343 -2.53 -0.65 9.82
CA ILE A 343 -1.59 0.37 10.31
C ILE A 343 -0.15 0.03 9.92
N ARG A 344 0.22 -1.24 10.00
CA ARG A 344 1.59 -1.69 9.73
C ARG A 344 1.92 -1.75 8.23
N ASN A 345 0.95 -2.07 7.38
CA ASN A 345 1.21 -2.40 5.98
C ASN A 345 0.65 -1.37 4.98
N LEU A 346 -0.50 -0.73 5.28
CA LEU A 346 -1.18 0.15 4.32
C LEU A 346 -0.41 1.43 3.99
N PRO A 347 0.31 2.08 4.94
CA PRO A 347 1.14 3.25 4.60
C PRO A 347 2.22 2.93 3.57
N GLY A 348 2.90 1.79 3.73
CA GLY A 348 3.92 1.35 2.77
C GLY A 348 3.33 1.02 1.39
N LEU A 349 2.13 0.45 1.34
CA LEU A 349 1.41 0.22 0.09
C LEU A 349 1.04 1.53 -0.60
N LEU A 350 0.46 2.47 0.15
CA LEU A 350 0.08 3.78 -0.36
C LEU A 350 1.29 4.52 -0.91
N GLU A 351 2.41 4.48 -0.21
CA GLU A 351 3.66 5.09 -0.65
C GLU A 351 4.11 4.53 -1.99
N VAL A 352 4.12 3.21 -2.15
CA VAL A 352 4.60 2.56 -3.38
C VAL A 352 3.62 2.68 -4.54
N LEU A 353 2.32 2.50 -4.33
CA LEU A 353 1.33 2.45 -5.41
C LEU A 353 0.90 3.83 -5.89
N VAL A 354 0.79 4.79 -4.98
CA VAL A 354 0.19 6.11 -5.24
C VAL A 354 1.23 7.22 -5.12
N LEU A 355 1.88 7.34 -3.95
CA LEU A 355 2.73 8.48 -3.66
C LEU A 355 4.02 8.50 -4.49
N SER A 356 4.57 7.32 -4.84
CA SER A 356 5.74 7.22 -5.71
C SER A 356 5.49 7.70 -7.15
N ARG A 357 4.23 7.74 -7.58
CA ARG A 357 3.84 8.23 -8.92
C ARG A 357 3.50 9.73 -8.93
N LEU A 358 3.35 10.31 -7.75
CA LEU A 358 3.07 11.73 -7.58
C LEU A 358 4.39 12.45 -7.27
N ASN A 359 4.69 13.54 -7.98
CA ASN A 359 5.84 14.40 -7.70
C ASN A 359 5.60 15.21 -6.42
N LEU A 360 5.63 14.53 -5.27
CA LEU A 360 5.38 15.14 -3.97
C LEU A 360 6.66 15.79 -3.43
N ARG A 361 6.49 16.91 -2.71
CA ARG A 361 7.59 17.56 -1.98
C ARG A 361 8.07 16.66 -0.84
N GLN A 362 9.34 16.79 -0.48
CA GLN A 362 9.91 16.13 0.69
C GLN A 362 9.04 16.36 1.93
N GLY A 363 8.66 15.26 2.61
CA GLY A 363 7.80 15.28 3.81
C GLY A 363 6.28 15.14 3.55
N ALA A 364 5.77 15.41 2.35
CA ALA A 364 4.35 15.25 2.06
C ALA A 364 3.88 13.80 2.13
N SER A 365 4.71 12.85 1.69
CA SER A 365 4.44 11.41 1.79
C SER A 365 4.27 10.98 3.25
N TYR A 366 5.16 11.41 4.12
CA TYR A 366 5.09 11.11 5.56
C TYR A 366 3.82 11.69 6.21
N ALA A 367 3.46 12.93 5.88
CA ALA A 367 2.24 13.56 6.41
C ALA A 367 0.98 12.78 6.00
N ILE A 368 0.85 12.39 4.73
CA ILE A 368 -0.29 11.62 4.21
C ILE A 368 -0.39 10.26 4.90
N THR A 369 0.72 9.54 5.02
CA THR A 369 0.74 8.22 5.68
C THR A 369 0.43 8.30 7.16
N THR A 370 0.86 9.37 7.84
CA THR A 370 0.54 9.62 9.25
C THR A 370 -0.95 9.90 9.46
N ILE A 371 -1.55 10.74 8.61
CA ILE A 371 -3.00 11.01 8.65
C ILE A 371 -3.78 9.72 8.39
N LEU A 372 -3.37 8.92 7.41
CA LEU A 372 -4.00 7.63 7.12
C LEU A 372 -3.98 6.71 8.35
N ASN A 373 -2.83 6.64 9.05
CA ASN A 373 -2.72 5.85 10.27
C ASN A 373 -3.70 6.31 11.36
N TYR A 374 -3.85 7.62 11.56
CA TYR A 374 -4.82 8.15 12.52
C TYR A 374 -6.25 7.79 12.13
N VAL A 375 -6.61 7.88 10.85
CA VAL A 375 -7.94 7.45 10.36
C VAL A 375 -8.18 5.97 10.65
N ILE A 376 -7.21 5.09 10.36
CA ILE A 376 -7.33 3.66 10.62
C ILE A 376 -7.49 3.38 12.12
N ILE A 377 -6.73 4.08 12.98
CA ILE A 377 -6.83 3.94 14.43
C ILE A 377 -8.22 4.33 14.91
N ILE A 378 -8.73 5.49 14.45
CA ILE A 378 -10.05 5.99 14.87
C ILE A 378 -11.15 5.03 14.42
N VAL A 379 -11.18 4.63 13.14
CA VAL A 379 -12.19 3.72 12.59
C VAL A 379 -12.09 2.34 13.26
N GLY A 380 -10.87 1.82 13.44
CA GLY A 380 -10.64 0.55 14.13
C GLY A 380 -11.12 0.59 15.58
N ALA A 381 -10.77 1.64 16.33
CA ALA A 381 -11.23 1.82 17.70
C ALA A 381 -12.75 1.93 17.80
N MET A 382 -13.39 2.69 16.92
CA MET A 382 -14.86 2.80 16.88
C MET A 382 -15.53 1.46 16.62
N THR A 383 -14.99 0.67 15.69
CA THR A 383 -15.51 -0.67 15.36
C THR A 383 -15.36 -1.60 16.57
N VAL A 384 -14.21 -1.61 17.21
CA VAL A 384 -13.94 -2.46 18.39
C VAL A 384 -14.81 -2.05 19.57
N PHE A 385 -14.87 -0.76 19.92
CA PHE A 385 -15.69 -0.30 21.03
C PHE A 385 -17.18 -0.51 20.78
N GLY A 386 -17.65 -0.31 19.54
CA GLY A 386 -19.02 -0.61 19.15
C GLY A 386 -19.38 -2.08 19.37
N SER A 387 -18.48 -3.01 18.99
CA SER A 387 -18.66 -4.45 19.20
C SER A 387 -18.64 -4.86 20.67
N LEU A 388 -17.91 -4.14 21.52
CA LEU A 388 -17.82 -4.39 22.95
C LEU A 388 -18.94 -3.73 23.79
N GLY A 389 -19.93 -3.11 23.13
CA GLY A 389 -21.10 -2.58 23.77
C GLY A 389 -21.02 -1.12 24.17
N VAL A 390 -20.03 -0.38 23.69
CA VAL A 390 -20.04 1.06 23.79
C VAL A 390 -21.09 1.60 22.81
N SER A 391 -22.20 2.15 23.32
CA SER A 391 -23.28 2.66 22.48
C SER A 391 -22.79 3.79 21.57
N TRP A 392 -23.32 3.85 20.35
CA TRP A 392 -22.99 4.88 19.37
C TRP A 392 -23.17 6.29 19.92
N ASP A 393 -24.21 6.51 20.74
CA ASP A 393 -24.48 7.81 21.36
C ASP A 393 -23.31 8.29 22.23
N LYS A 394 -22.69 7.38 23.00
CA LYS A 394 -21.52 7.72 23.83
C LYS A 394 -20.29 8.03 22.96
N LEU A 395 -20.07 7.27 21.89
CA LEU A 395 -18.99 7.52 20.93
C LEU A 395 -19.21 8.83 20.17
N GLN A 396 -20.45 9.14 19.81
CA GLN A 396 -20.82 10.39 19.15
C GLN A 396 -20.52 11.62 20.03
N TRP A 397 -20.83 11.59 21.33
CA TRP A 397 -20.50 12.66 22.25
C TRP A 397 -18.99 12.84 22.41
N LEU A 398 -18.24 11.74 22.49
CA LEU A 398 -16.79 11.79 22.52
C LEU A 398 -16.21 12.38 21.24
N ALA A 399 -16.72 11.94 20.07
CA ALA A 399 -16.30 12.45 18.78
C ALA A 399 -16.65 13.94 18.62
N ALA A 400 -17.82 14.37 19.09
CA ALA A 400 -18.23 15.76 19.08
C ALA A 400 -17.29 16.62 19.97
N ALA A 401 -17.01 16.20 21.19
CA ALA A 401 -16.09 16.89 22.09
C ALA A 401 -14.68 17.00 21.50
N LEU A 402 -14.18 15.91 20.91
CA LEU A 402 -12.87 15.90 20.22
C LEU A 402 -12.86 16.83 19.01
N SER A 403 -13.96 16.83 18.22
CA SER A 403 -14.08 17.68 17.04
C SER A 403 -14.11 19.17 17.40
N VAL A 404 -14.78 19.54 18.49
CA VAL A 404 -14.80 20.92 19.01
C VAL A 404 -13.40 21.31 19.47
N GLY A 405 -12.71 20.45 20.23
CA GLY A 405 -11.34 20.70 20.66
C GLY A 405 -10.36 20.84 19.49
N LEU A 406 -10.47 19.97 18.49
CA LEU A 406 -9.67 20.04 17.27
C LEU A 406 -10.00 21.29 16.46
N GLY A 407 -11.30 21.68 16.39
CA GLY A 407 -11.75 22.89 15.73
C GLY A 407 -11.11 24.15 16.30
N PHE A 408 -11.07 24.27 17.61
CA PHE A 408 -10.36 25.39 18.28
C PHE A 408 -8.85 25.34 18.02
N GLY A 409 -8.24 24.15 18.06
CA GLY A 409 -6.81 24.00 17.75
C GLY A 409 -6.45 24.32 16.29
N LEU A 410 -7.37 24.14 15.35
CA LEU A 410 -7.17 24.43 13.92
C LEU A 410 -7.73 25.79 13.48
N GLN A 411 -8.33 26.58 14.37
CA GLN A 411 -9.01 27.85 14.07
C GLN A 411 -8.11 28.80 13.27
N GLU A 412 -6.86 28.99 13.68
CA GLU A 412 -5.93 29.88 13.00
C GLU A 412 -5.53 29.34 11.62
N ILE A 413 -5.38 28.03 11.48
CA ILE A 413 -5.04 27.40 10.19
C ILE A 413 -6.18 27.60 9.20
N PHE A 414 -7.42 27.36 9.65
CA PHE A 414 -8.62 27.51 8.85
C PHE A 414 -8.89 28.97 8.50
N GLY A 415 -8.70 29.88 9.44
CA GLY A 415 -8.79 31.35 9.22
C GLY A 415 -7.82 31.82 8.13
N ASN A 416 -6.57 31.34 8.17
CA ASN A 416 -5.58 31.67 7.15
C ASN A 416 -5.90 31.06 5.79
N PHE A 417 -6.47 29.86 5.74
CA PHE A 417 -6.92 29.23 4.51
C PHE A 417 -8.05 30.01 3.85
N VAL A 418 -9.10 30.35 4.60
CA VAL A 418 -10.25 31.12 4.10
C VAL A 418 -9.80 32.50 3.62
N SER A 419 -8.96 33.19 4.41
CA SER A 419 -8.39 34.47 4.00
C SER A 419 -7.55 34.37 2.74
N GLY A 420 -6.82 33.26 2.54
CA GLY A 420 -6.09 32.98 1.30
C GLY A 420 -7.03 32.87 0.09
N LEU A 421 -8.18 32.21 0.25
CA LEU A 421 -9.20 32.15 -0.80
C LEU A 421 -9.79 33.54 -1.10
N ILE A 422 -10.09 34.35 -0.08
CA ILE A 422 -10.58 35.71 -0.26
C ILE A 422 -9.57 36.55 -1.06
N ILE A 423 -8.28 36.50 -0.70
CA ILE A 423 -7.22 37.21 -1.43
C ILE A 423 -7.16 36.79 -2.91
N LEU A 424 -7.34 35.48 -3.20
CA LEU A 424 -7.33 35.00 -4.59
C LEU A 424 -8.56 35.39 -5.39
N PHE A 425 -9.74 35.49 -4.76
CA PHE A 425 -11.00 35.86 -5.42
C PHE A 425 -11.14 37.35 -5.57
N GLU A 426 -11.02 38.12 -4.48
CA GLU A 426 -11.22 39.55 -4.46
C GLU A 426 -9.99 40.33 -4.96
N ARG A 427 -8.82 39.72 -4.88
CA ARG A 427 -7.53 40.25 -5.32
C ARG A 427 -7.21 41.66 -4.77
N PRO A 428 -7.38 41.93 -3.47
CA PRO A 428 -6.97 43.18 -2.85
C PRO A 428 -5.45 43.39 -2.96
N VAL A 429 -4.72 42.31 -3.18
CA VAL A 429 -3.26 42.26 -3.38
C VAL A 429 -2.93 41.31 -4.51
N ARG A 430 -2.00 41.69 -5.39
CA ARG A 430 -1.50 40.88 -6.50
C ARG A 430 0.00 40.62 -6.37
N ILE A 431 0.48 39.54 -7.01
CA ILE A 431 1.92 39.31 -7.10
C ILE A 431 2.57 40.45 -7.86
N GLY A 432 3.58 41.07 -7.28
CA GLY A 432 4.25 42.25 -7.79
C GLY A 432 3.79 43.57 -7.17
N ASP A 433 2.68 43.57 -6.41
CA ASP A 433 2.25 44.78 -5.72
C ASP A 433 3.21 45.16 -4.59
N THR A 434 3.40 46.47 -4.41
CA THR A 434 4.11 47.01 -3.25
C THR A 434 3.10 47.30 -2.17
N VAL A 435 3.24 46.64 -1.02
CA VAL A 435 2.30 46.71 0.10
C VAL A 435 2.98 47.00 1.42
N THR A 436 2.23 47.62 2.32
CA THR A 436 2.61 47.78 3.73
C THR A 436 1.54 47.14 4.60
N ILE A 437 1.99 46.21 5.47
CA ILE A 437 1.13 45.55 6.43
C ILE A 437 1.83 45.54 7.79
N GLY A 438 1.18 46.15 8.80
CA GLY A 438 1.82 46.41 10.08
C GLY A 438 3.12 47.22 9.91
N THR A 439 4.23 46.68 10.34
CA THR A 439 5.57 47.30 10.26
C THR A 439 6.36 46.88 9.01
N PHE A 440 5.82 45.96 8.20
CA PHE A 440 6.54 45.40 7.06
C PHE A 440 6.08 46.04 5.75
N SER A 441 7.03 46.50 4.97
CA SER A 441 6.79 47.08 3.65
C SER A 441 7.64 46.35 2.62
N GLY A 442 7.06 46.03 1.46
CA GLY A 442 7.80 45.34 0.41
C GLY A 442 6.92 44.92 -0.77
N THR A 443 7.50 44.15 -1.67
CA THR A 443 6.81 43.66 -2.86
C THR A 443 6.30 42.24 -2.62
N VAL A 444 5.04 41.96 -2.98
CA VAL A 444 4.44 40.63 -2.89
C VAL A 444 5.12 39.70 -3.89
N SER A 445 5.85 38.71 -3.40
CA SER A 445 6.57 37.76 -4.24
C SER A 445 5.77 36.49 -4.53
N LYS A 446 5.01 35.97 -3.55
CA LYS A 446 4.25 34.72 -3.68
C LYS A 446 3.02 34.76 -2.78
N ILE A 447 1.86 34.36 -3.33
CA ILE A 447 0.63 34.13 -2.58
C ILE A 447 0.42 32.61 -2.49
N ARG A 448 0.36 32.07 -1.26
CA ARG A 448 0.13 30.65 -0.99
C ARG A 448 -1.17 30.47 -0.22
N ILE A 449 -1.62 29.23 -0.08
CA ILE A 449 -2.92 28.89 0.54
C ILE A 449 -3.08 29.48 1.95
N ARG A 450 -2.04 29.51 2.79
CA ARG A 450 -2.13 29.98 4.19
C ARG A 450 -1.29 31.22 4.51
N ALA A 451 -0.39 31.60 3.62
CA ALA A 451 0.53 32.71 3.90
C ALA A 451 0.98 33.35 2.57
N THR A 452 1.14 34.64 2.60
CA THR A 452 1.68 35.45 1.51
C THR A 452 3.11 35.85 1.85
N THR A 453 4.02 35.78 0.90
CA THR A 453 5.42 36.17 1.07
C THR A 453 5.63 37.55 0.46
N ILE A 454 6.16 38.47 1.25
CA ILE A 454 6.57 39.79 0.84
C ILE A 454 8.10 39.83 0.84
N THR A 455 8.71 40.35 -0.22
CA THR A 455 10.13 40.64 -0.25
C THR A 455 10.33 42.09 0.16
N ASP A 456 10.94 42.31 1.32
CA ASP A 456 11.27 43.64 1.83
C ASP A 456 12.35 44.30 0.95
N PHE A 457 12.52 45.59 1.11
CA PHE A 457 13.52 46.38 0.39
C PHE A 457 14.98 45.93 0.67
N ASP A 458 15.21 45.32 1.85
CA ASP A 458 16.48 44.67 2.21
C ASP A 458 16.65 43.26 1.61
N ARG A 459 15.75 42.82 0.70
CA ARG A 459 15.68 41.48 0.10
C ARG A 459 15.36 40.35 1.10
N LYS A 460 14.84 40.66 2.27
CA LYS A 460 14.36 39.67 3.23
C LYS A 460 12.99 39.15 2.78
N GLU A 461 12.78 37.84 2.79
CA GLU A 461 11.47 37.25 2.58
C GLU A 461 10.71 37.23 3.90
N VAL A 462 9.65 38.01 4.01
CA VAL A 462 8.75 38.07 5.16
C VAL A 462 7.51 37.24 4.83
N ILE A 463 7.26 36.21 5.65
CA ILE A 463 6.08 35.32 5.48
C ILE A 463 4.99 35.82 6.43
N ILE A 464 3.91 36.33 5.86
CA ILE A 464 2.80 36.90 6.61
C ILE A 464 1.57 35.98 6.46
N PRO A 465 0.90 35.57 7.57
CA PRO A 465 -0.33 34.80 7.51
C PRO A 465 -1.41 35.53 6.69
N ASN A 466 -2.13 34.79 5.85
CA ASN A 466 -3.16 35.41 4.99
C ASN A 466 -4.27 36.11 5.78
N LYS A 467 -4.59 35.65 6.99
CA LYS A 467 -5.56 36.27 7.87
C LYS A 467 -5.21 37.73 8.15
N ALA A 468 -3.93 38.06 8.30
CA ALA A 468 -3.49 39.43 8.53
C ALA A 468 -3.85 40.38 7.36
N PHE A 469 -3.77 39.91 6.12
CA PHE A 469 -4.15 40.70 4.94
C PHE A 469 -5.64 41.06 4.88
N VAL A 470 -6.51 40.28 5.52
CA VAL A 470 -7.95 40.47 5.54
C VAL A 470 -8.41 41.22 6.80
N THR A 471 -7.75 40.97 7.95
CA THR A 471 -8.17 41.49 9.25
C THR A 471 -7.40 42.72 9.71
N GLU A 472 -6.20 42.95 9.19
CA GLU A 472 -5.38 44.11 9.54
C GLU A 472 -5.45 45.21 8.48
N ARG A 473 -4.99 46.38 8.85
CA ARG A 473 -4.91 47.51 7.93
C ARG A 473 -3.81 47.24 6.88
N LEU A 474 -4.23 47.12 5.63
CA LEU A 474 -3.34 46.90 4.48
C LEU A 474 -3.28 48.21 3.66
N ILE A 475 -2.08 48.63 3.32
CA ILE A 475 -1.84 49.70 2.38
C ILE A 475 -1.25 49.10 1.10
N ASN A 476 -1.97 49.16 0.00
CA ASN A 476 -1.45 48.73 -1.30
C ASN A 476 -1.09 50.00 -2.13
N TRP A 477 0.19 50.14 -2.41
CA TRP A 477 0.75 51.31 -3.08
C TRP A 477 0.63 51.24 -4.60
N SER A 478 0.32 50.09 -5.15
CA SER A 478 0.35 49.85 -6.61
C SER A 478 -0.92 49.23 -7.15
N LEU A 479 -2.01 49.12 -6.35
CA LEU A 479 -3.25 48.45 -6.75
C LEU A 479 -3.95 49.11 -7.95
N SER A 480 -4.13 50.43 -7.88
CA SER A 480 -4.84 51.24 -8.91
C SER A 480 -3.90 52.05 -9.76
N ASP A 481 -2.78 52.48 -9.26
CA ASP A 481 -1.78 53.24 -9.99
C ASP A 481 -0.36 52.72 -9.65
N THR A 482 0.44 52.53 -10.70
CA THR A 482 1.82 52.03 -10.54
C THR A 482 2.83 53.18 -10.31
N VAL A 483 2.35 54.39 -10.18
CA VAL A 483 3.18 55.56 -9.91
C VAL A 483 3.44 55.63 -8.41
N THR A 484 4.64 55.23 -8.00
CA THR A 484 5.09 55.34 -6.61
C THR A 484 5.46 56.79 -6.31
N ARG A 485 4.81 57.34 -5.28
CA ARG A 485 5.18 58.64 -4.74
C ARG A 485 6.51 58.55 -4.01
N VAL A 486 7.53 59.24 -4.46
CA VAL A 486 8.76 59.40 -3.70
C VAL A 486 8.56 60.57 -2.74
N VAL A 487 8.59 60.27 -1.44
CA VAL A 487 8.55 61.30 -0.40
C VAL A 487 9.94 61.85 -0.23
N ASP A 488 10.15 63.09 -0.60
CA ASP A 488 11.39 63.85 -0.35
C ASP A 488 11.49 64.19 1.16
N THR A 489 12.69 63.94 1.71
CA THR A 489 13.09 64.47 3.00
C THR A 489 13.65 65.85 2.82
N ARG A 490 12.86 66.77 3.09
CA ARG A 490 12.98 68.22 3.16
C ARG A 490 14.33 68.93 3.23
N GLY A 491 14.37 70.06 2.53
CA GLY A 491 15.21 71.17 2.84
C GLY A 491 14.86 71.85 4.20
N ALA A 492 15.80 72.58 4.77
CA ALA A 492 15.80 73.15 6.10
C ALA A 492 14.60 74.10 6.48
N ASN A 493 13.68 74.40 5.56
CA ASN A 493 12.60 75.39 5.76
C ASN A 493 11.22 74.82 5.94
N GLY A 494 11.06 73.53 6.12
CA GLY A 494 9.77 72.96 6.57
C GLY A 494 8.62 72.88 5.56
N ASP A 495 8.80 73.29 4.31
CA ASP A 495 7.75 73.25 3.26
C ASP A 495 7.51 71.86 2.74
N GLN A 496 6.22 71.47 2.66
CA GLN A 496 5.84 70.16 2.12
C GLN A 496 5.96 70.17 0.59
N PRO A 497 6.60 69.19 -0.06
CA PRO A 497 6.64 69.10 -1.48
C PRO A 497 5.23 68.81 -2.03
N ARG A 498 4.73 69.68 -2.90
CA ARG A 498 3.47 69.47 -3.63
C ARG A 498 3.77 68.67 -4.89
N LEU A 499 3.32 67.45 -4.93
CA LEU A 499 3.32 66.65 -6.14
C LEU A 499 1.99 66.79 -6.85
N ALA A 500 2.01 67.28 -8.10
CA ALA A 500 0.83 67.32 -8.93
C ALA A 500 0.46 65.90 -9.39
N ALA A 501 -0.80 65.51 -9.28
CA ALA A 501 -1.28 64.23 -9.74
C ALA A 501 -1.02 64.06 -11.25
N GLY A 502 -0.35 62.97 -11.62
CA GLY A 502 -0.17 62.57 -13.03
C GLY A 502 1.03 63.17 -13.76
N SER A 503 1.89 63.93 -13.11
CA SER A 503 3.06 64.55 -13.75
C SER A 503 4.39 64.00 -13.25
N ARG A 504 5.39 64.23 -14.05
CA ARG A 504 6.80 63.83 -13.86
C ARG A 504 7.27 63.89 -12.41
N ILE A 505 7.92 62.85 -11.93
CA ILE A 505 8.54 62.85 -10.63
C ILE A 505 9.80 63.69 -10.72
N ASP A 506 9.73 64.92 -10.22
CA ASP A 506 10.92 65.75 -9.99
C ASP A 506 11.55 65.30 -8.68
N LEU A 507 12.57 64.51 -8.76
CA LEU A 507 13.36 64.07 -7.60
C LEU A 507 14.30 65.19 -7.18
N TRP A 508 13.88 66.03 -6.25
CA TRP A 508 14.76 66.91 -5.50
C TRP A 508 15.26 66.13 -4.28
N ALA A 509 16.30 65.33 -4.47
CA ALA A 509 17.05 64.82 -3.31
C ALA A 509 18.03 65.93 -2.90
N ILE A 510 18.34 66.02 -1.61
CA ILE A 510 19.51 66.81 -1.14
C ILE A 510 20.72 66.21 -1.83
N GLY A 511 21.07 66.75 -2.98
CA GLY A 511 22.20 66.29 -3.77
C GLY A 511 21.93 65.83 -5.18
N GLY A 512 20.70 65.86 -5.71
CA GLY A 512 20.46 65.54 -7.10
C GLY A 512 18.99 65.32 -7.49
N ALA A 513 18.62 65.78 -8.65
CA ALA A 513 17.33 65.48 -9.29
C ALA A 513 17.54 64.35 -10.31
N VAL A 514 16.77 63.28 -10.25
CA VAL A 514 16.76 62.25 -11.29
C VAL A 514 15.45 62.34 -12.03
N VAL A 515 15.47 62.81 -13.27
CA VAL A 515 14.33 62.93 -14.15
C VAL A 515 14.50 61.98 -15.31
N GLY A 516 13.56 61.06 -15.51
CA GLY A 516 13.66 60.07 -16.59
C GLY A 516 12.43 59.18 -16.76
N LYS A 517 12.49 58.32 -17.78
CA LYS A 517 11.44 57.29 -17.95
C LYS A 517 11.40 56.36 -16.73
N LYS A 518 10.22 55.96 -16.30
CA LYS A 518 9.96 55.15 -15.09
C LYS A 518 11.00 54.02 -14.87
N LYS A 519 11.37 53.33 -15.91
CA LYS A 519 12.32 52.21 -15.86
C LYS A 519 13.73 52.62 -15.39
N LEU A 520 14.15 53.80 -15.80
CA LEU A 520 15.47 54.34 -15.44
C LEU A 520 15.47 54.90 -14.01
N THR A 521 14.39 55.59 -13.62
CA THR A 521 14.21 56.12 -12.27
C THR A 521 14.11 55.02 -11.23
N ASP A 522 13.47 53.89 -11.55
CA ASP A 522 13.40 52.72 -10.64
C ASP A 522 14.76 52.07 -10.41
N GLU A 523 15.62 52.01 -11.42
CA GLU A 523 16.98 51.48 -11.26
C GLU A 523 17.88 52.44 -10.46
N VAL A 524 17.78 53.73 -10.70
CA VAL A 524 18.52 54.74 -9.95
C VAL A 524 18.04 54.82 -8.50
N LEU A 525 16.72 54.69 -8.25
CA LEU A 525 16.17 54.63 -6.91
C LEU A 525 16.63 53.37 -6.13
N LYS A 526 16.73 52.21 -6.80
CA LYS A 526 17.30 51.00 -6.21
C LYS A 526 18.77 51.24 -5.80
N PHE A 527 19.53 51.88 -6.69
CA PHE A 527 20.92 52.21 -6.41
C PHE A 527 21.07 53.22 -5.27
N LEU A 528 20.30 54.28 -5.24
CA LEU A 528 20.31 55.32 -4.20
C LEU A 528 19.85 54.73 -2.81
N ARG A 529 18.88 53.85 -2.78
CA ARG A 529 18.48 53.14 -1.54
C ARG A 529 19.57 52.23 -0.99
N THR A 530 20.31 51.57 -1.87
CA THR A 530 21.40 50.68 -1.47
C THR A 530 22.66 51.43 -1.07
N ALA A 531 22.94 52.53 -1.69
CA ALA A 531 24.14 53.36 -1.47
C ALA A 531 23.91 54.51 -0.46
N GLY A 532 22.64 54.92 -0.23
CA GLY A 532 22.29 56.08 0.57
C GLY A 532 22.82 56.13 2.00
N PRO A 533 22.79 55.04 2.78
CA PRO A 533 23.34 55.02 4.13
C PRO A 533 24.88 55.13 4.20
N THR A 534 25.55 54.88 3.08
CA THR A 534 27.01 54.79 3.01
C THR A 534 27.68 55.96 2.27
N LEU A 535 26.87 56.86 1.70
CA LEU A 535 27.42 58.04 1.03
C LEU A 535 27.96 59.04 2.05
N SER A 536 29.26 59.19 2.06
CA SER A 536 29.88 60.25 2.82
C SER A 536 29.53 61.62 2.25
N ALA A 537 29.59 62.67 3.10
CA ALA A 537 29.34 64.05 2.65
C ALA A 537 30.19 64.43 1.42
N PHE A 538 31.39 63.88 1.29
CA PHE A 538 32.27 64.07 0.14
C PHE A 538 31.68 63.43 -1.14
N ASN A 539 31.17 62.24 -1.07
CA ASN A 539 30.57 61.54 -2.21
C ASN A 539 29.29 62.23 -2.66
N ALA A 540 28.48 62.76 -1.73
CA ALA A 540 27.32 63.57 -2.04
C ALA A 540 27.73 64.86 -2.77
N TRP A 541 28.83 65.51 -2.35
CA TRP A 541 29.38 66.71 -2.99
C TRP A 541 29.89 66.41 -4.42
N VAL A 542 30.58 65.28 -4.62
CA VAL A 542 31.06 64.81 -5.94
C VAL A 542 29.90 64.55 -6.90
N LEU A 543 28.81 63.94 -6.43
CA LEU A 543 27.58 63.75 -7.20
C LEU A 543 26.89 65.05 -7.55
N LEU A 544 26.87 66.02 -6.63
CA LEU A 544 26.33 67.36 -6.87
C LEU A 544 27.12 68.08 -7.93
N LYS A 545 28.43 68.06 -7.89
CA LYS A 545 29.33 68.63 -8.90
C LYS A 545 29.20 67.92 -10.26
N GLY A 546 29.01 66.62 -10.27
CA GLY A 546 28.70 65.85 -11.47
C GLY A 546 27.40 66.28 -12.15
N LEU A 547 26.36 66.63 -11.37
CA LEU A 547 25.07 67.08 -11.85
C LEU A 547 25.11 68.53 -12.34
N GLU A 548 25.90 69.41 -11.69
CA GLU A 548 26.08 70.79 -12.17
C GLU A 548 26.70 70.83 -13.59
N THR A 549 27.57 69.87 -13.92
CA THR A 549 28.19 69.78 -15.25
C THR A 549 27.42 68.91 -16.25
N LEU A 550 26.34 68.27 -15.84
CA LEU A 550 25.60 67.31 -16.67
C LEU A 550 24.98 67.96 -17.92
N LYS A 551 24.45 69.15 -17.79
CA LYS A 551 23.86 69.89 -18.90
C LYS A 551 24.93 70.21 -19.95
N ILE A 552 26.08 70.69 -19.54
CA ILE A 552 27.22 71.03 -20.42
C ILE A 552 27.74 69.78 -21.14
N ARG A 553 27.76 68.61 -20.39
CA ARG A 553 28.21 67.34 -20.98
C ARG A 553 27.18 66.76 -21.97
N ILE A 554 25.90 66.87 -21.69
CA ILE A 554 24.86 66.41 -22.61
C ILE A 554 24.85 67.28 -23.87
N GLU A 555 24.96 68.61 -23.73
CA GLU A 555 25.05 69.53 -24.87
C GLU A 555 26.33 69.26 -25.69
N ALA A 556 27.44 68.98 -25.06
CA ALA A 556 28.68 68.64 -25.76
C ALA A 556 28.65 67.22 -26.42
N GLN A 557 27.81 66.29 -25.93
CA GLN A 557 27.64 64.98 -26.54
C GLN A 557 26.56 64.93 -27.62
N SER A 558 25.69 65.94 -27.67
CA SER A 558 24.63 66.04 -28.65
C SER A 558 24.99 66.98 -29.81
N ALA A 559 26.12 67.72 -29.74
CA ALA A 559 26.72 68.45 -30.82
C ALA A 559 27.77 67.56 -31.57
#